data_f6b6347ea86df108052ebda09561e09b
#
_entry.id   f6b6347ea86df108052ebda09561e09b
#
_cell.length_a   1.000
_cell.length_b   1.000
_cell.length_c   1.000
_cell.angle_alpha   90.00
_cell.angle_beta   90.00
_cell.angle_gamma   90.00
#
_symmetry.space_group_name_H-M   'P 1'
#
loop_
_entity.id
_entity.type
_entity.pdbx_description
1 polymer ?
#
loop_
_entity_poly.entity_id
_entity_poly.type
_entity_poly.pdbx_seq_one_letter_code
_entity_poly.pdbx_strand_id
1 'polypeptide(L)'
;GLYLNIFHKKMIKNKCYCGLDRNFQNCCAPILKGIQKASTAESLMRSRYAAYATHQADYLLATTHPSERKMHSKSEILLWATSNQWLQLEIVKVTENTVEFKAYFLDSQLQKQIHHELSTFKLENGSWFYVDGKFFN
;
A
#
# COMPACT_ATOMS: atom_id res chain seq x y z
N GLY A 1 5.87 30.51 -12.00
CA GLY A 1 4.63 31.25 -11.90
C GLY A 1 3.46 30.38 -11.56
N LEU A 2 2.30 30.98 -11.46
CA LEU A 2 1.07 30.27 -11.12
C LEU A 2 0.76 29.14 -12.10
N TYR A 3 0.99 29.40 -13.37
CA TYR A 3 0.77 28.41 -14.43
C TYR A 3 1.64 27.17 -14.24
N LEU A 4 2.92 27.37 -13.93
CA LEU A 4 3.84 26.26 -13.70
C LEU A 4 3.40 25.44 -12.46
N ASN A 5 2.92 26.08 -11.43
CA ASN A 5 2.45 25.39 -10.22
C ASN A 5 1.23 24.52 -10.53
N ILE A 6 0.31 25.01 -11.34
CA ILE A 6 -0.87 24.23 -11.74
C ILE A 6 -0.46 23.03 -12.57
N PHE A 7 0.45 23.21 -13.52
CA PHE A 7 0.96 22.14 -14.36
C PHE A 7 1.69 21.08 -13.51
N HIS A 8 2.52 21.53 -12.60
CA HIS A 8 3.27 20.65 -11.70
C HIS A 8 2.32 19.83 -10.81
N LYS A 9 1.28 20.44 -10.28
CA LYS A 9 0.26 19.74 -9.49
C LYS A 9 -0.46 18.68 -10.29
N LYS A 10 -0.74 18.95 -11.58
CA LYS A 10 -1.36 17.97 -12.47
C LYS A 10 -0.48 16.75 -12.68
N MET A 11 0.82 16.95 -12.85
CA MET A 11 1.77 15.84 -13.00
C MET A 11 1.86 15.02 -11.73
N ILE A 12 1.88 15.67 -10.56
CA ILE A 12 1.90 15.00 -9.26
C ILE A 12 0.62 14.21 -9.06
N LYS A 13 -0.53 14.73 -9.52
CA LYS A 13 -1.83 14.06 -9.42
C LYS A 13 -1.87 12.71 -10.12
N ASN A 14 -1.07 12.54 -11.19
CA ASN A 14 -1.06 11.30 -11.96
C ASN A 14 -0.07 10.27 -11.41
N LYS A 15 0.71 10.66 -10.41
CA LYS A 15 1.67 9.78 -9.77
C LYS A 15 0.94 8.72 -8.96
N CYS A 16 1.47 7.48 -8.99
CA CYS A 16 0.87 6.39 -8.25
C CYS A 16 0.84 6.67 -6.74
N TYR A 17 -0.21 6.19 -6.09
CA TYR A 17 -0.36 6.30 -4.63
C TYR A 17 0.85 5.74 -3.89
N CYS A 18 1.51 4.72 -4.44
CA CYS A 18 2.62 4.03 -3.78
C CYS A 18 3.91 4.86 -3.71
N GLY A 19 3.96 6.01 -4.38
CA GLY A 19 5.10 6.92 -4.34
C GLY A 19 6.10 6.74 -5.47
N LEU A 20 5.99 5.70 -6.29
CA LEU A 20 6.82 5.56 -7.47
C LEU A 20 6.44 6.61 -8.50
N ASP A 21 7.45 7.10 -9.23
CA ASP A 21 7.26 8.17 -10.22
C ASP A 21 6.72 7.59 -11.54
N ARG A 22 5.52 7.03 -11.46
CA ARG A 22 4.79 6.46 -12.60
C ARG A 22 3.30 6.69 -12.38
N ASN A 23 2.54 6.77 -13.47
CA ASN A 23 1.08 6.84 -13.38
C ASN A 23 0.53 5.60 -12.69
N PHE A 24 -0.50 5.79 -11.88
CA PHE A 24 -1.20 4.69 -11.23
C PHE A 24 -1.62 3.60 -12.23
N GLN A 25 -2.11 4.00 -13.39
CA GLN A 25 -2.57 3.08 -14.44
C GLN A 25 -1.45 2.19 -14.98
N ASN A 26 -0.19 2.62 -14.86
CA ASN A 26 0.98 1.88 -15.32
C ASN A 26 1.82 1.36 -14.16
N CYS A 27 1.34 1.45 -12.93
CA CYS A 27 2.07 1.06 -11.73
C CYS A 27 1.27 0.04 -10.94
N CYS A 28 0.51 0.47 -9.92
CA CYS A 28 -0.21 -0.44 -9.05
C CYS A 28 -1.54 -0.92 -9.63
N ALA A 29 -2.19 -0.15 -10.51
CA ALA A 29 -3.51 -0.52 -11.02
C ALA A 29 -3.54 -1.91 -11.69
N PRO A 30 -2.59 -2.27 -12.57
CA PRO A 30 -2.60 -3.62 -13.17
C PRO A 30 -2.45 -4.73 -12.13
N ILE A 31 -1.70 -4.48 -11.07
CA ILE A 31 -1.50 -5.45 -9.99
C ILE A 31 -2.79 -5.59 -9.18
N LEU A 32 -3.44 -4.48 -8.86
CA LEU A 32 -4.71 -4.48 -8.14
C LEU A 32 -5.83 -5.17 -8.92
N LYS A 33 -5.79 -5.05 -10.26
CA LYS A 33 -6.79 -5.68 -11.13
C LYS A 33 -6.50 -7.15 -11.41
N GLY A 34 -5.36 -7.67 -10.94
CA GLY A 34 -4.99 -9.07 -11.19
C GLY A 34 -4.46 -9.34 -12.59
N ILE A 35 -4.19 -8.30 -13.38
CA ILE A 35 -3.64 -8.44 -14.73
C ILE A 35 -2.16 -8.78 -14.66
N GLN A 36 -1.48 -8.24 -13.65
CA GLN A 36 -0.05 -8.42 -13.45
C GLN A 36 0.21 -8.81 -11.99
N LYS A 37 1.14 -9.75 -11.78
CA LYS A 37 1.53 -10.13 -10.42
C LYS A 37 2.62 -9.19 -9.91
N ALA A 38 2.63 -8.97 -8.60
CA ALA A 38 3.75 -8.28 -7.96
C ALA A 38 5.00 -9.15 -8.09
N SER A 39 6.09 -8.58 -8.57
CA SER A 39 7.31 -9.32 -8.86
C SER A 39 8.22 -9.46 -7.63
N THR A 40 8.04 -8.65 -6.61
CA THR A 40 8.87 -8.64 -5.40
C THR A 40 7.99 -8.34 -4.17
N ALA A 41 8.55 -8.59 -2.99
CA ALA A 41 7.89 -8.21 -1.74
C ALA A 41 7.63 -6.71 -1.70
N GLU A 42 8.58 -5.89 -2.15
CA GLU A 42 8.39 -4.44 -2.20
C GLU A 42 7.25 -4.06 -3.13
N SER A 43 7.18 -4.67 -4.31
CA SER A 43 6.10 -4.41 -5.27
C SER A 43 4.74 -4.76 -4.67
N LEU A 44 4.67 -5.89 -3.93
CA LEU A 44 3.43 -6.24 -3.24
C LEU A 44 3.08 -5.20 -2.17
N MET A 45 4.06 -4.79 -1.36
CA MET A 45 3.82 -3.78 -0.32
C MET A 45 3.26 -2.49 -0.91
N ARG A 46 3.87 -2.03 -2.01
CA ARG A 46 3.42 -0.79 -2.68
C ARG A 46 1.98 -0.93 -3.19
N SER A 47 1.64 -2.07 -3.77
CA SER A 47 0.27 -2.31 -4.25
C SER A 47 -0.72 -2.40 -3.10
N ARG A 48 -0.33 -2.97 -1.96
CA ARG A 48 -1.18 -3.04 -0.78
C ARG A 48 -1.45 -1.64 -0.20
N TYR A 49 -0.42 -0.77 -0.19
CA TYR A 49 -0.64 0.63 0.21
C TYR A 49 -1.64 1.31 -0.73
N ALA A 50 -1.47 1.13 -2.04
CA ALA A 50 -2.42 1.68 -3.02
C ALA A 50 -3.83 1.13 -2.80
N ALA A 51 -3.95 -0.13 -2.37
CA ALA A 51 -5.24 -0.73 -2.05
C ALA A 51 -5.90 -0.06 -0.84
N TYR A 52 -5.11 0.28 0.19
CA TYR A 52 -5.65 1.07 1.31
C TYR A 52 -6.13 2.44 0.84
N ALA A 53 -5.32 3.12 0.03
CA ALA A 53 -5.65 4.45 -0.47
C ALA A 53 -6.90 4.45 -1.37
N THR A 54 -7.16 3.36 -2.07
CA THR A 54 -8.31 3.21 -2.97
C THR A 54 -9.41 2.32 -2.39
N HIS A 55 -9.30 1.94 -1.11
CA HIS A 55 -10.32 1.21 -0.35
C HIS A 55 -10.63 -0.18 -0.92
N GLN A 56 -9.62 -0.89 -1.39
CA GLN A 56 -9.80 -2.22 -1.98
C GLN A 56 -9.51 -3.33 -0.97
N ALA A 57 -10.44 -3.52 -0.04
CA ALA A 57 -10.29 -4.49 1.04
C ALA A 57 -10.19 -5.93 0.54
N ASP A 58 -10.88 -6.26 -0.56
CA ASP A 58 -10.80 -7.61 -1.14
C ASP A 58 -9.38 -7.95 -1.56
N TYR A 59 -8.67 -6.99 -2.18
CA TYR A 59 -7.29 -7.18 -2.59
C TYR A 59 -6.39 -7.41 -1.38
N LEU A 60 -6.59 -6.62 -0.32
CA LEU A 60 -5.80 -6.74 0.90
C LEU A 60 -5.97 -8.12 1.52
N LEU A 61 -7.20 -8.60 1.58
CA LEU A 61 -7.45 -9.93 2.13
C LEU A 61 -6.91 -11.03 1.21
N ALA A 62 -7.08 -10.90 -0.11
CA ALA A 62 -6.60 -11.89 -1.08
C ALA A 62 -5.08 -12.00 -1.10
N THR A 63 -4.36 -10.91 -0.80
CA THR A 63 -2.90 -10.91 -0.75
C THR A 63 -2.33 -11.18 0.65
N THR A 64 -3.18 -11.43 1.62
CA THR A 64 -2.79 -11.97 2.92
C THR A 64 -2.68 -13.48 2.77
N HIS A 65 -1.59 -14.07 3.29
CA HIS A 65 -1.38 -15.50 3.16
C HIS A 65 -2.57 -16.28 3.74
N PRO A 66 -3.02 -17.37 3.08
CA PRO A 66 -4.19 -18.10 3.54
C PRO A 66 -4.13 -18.54 5.01
N SER A 67 -2.93 -18.87 5.52
CA SER A 67 -2.76 -19.27 6.93
C SER A 67 -3.11 -18.15 7.90
N GLU A 68 -3.09 -16.88 7.44
CA GLU A 68 -3.29 -15.70 8.30
C GLU A 68 -4.62 -14.99 8.06
N ARG A 69 -5.39 -15.40 7.05
CA ARG A 69 -6.63 -14.69 6.67
C ARG A 69 -7.67 -14.70 7.78
N LYS A 70 -7.73 -15.75 8.58
CA LYS A 70 -8.70 -15.85 9.69
C LYS A 70 -8.45 -14.81 10.77
N MET A 71 -7.25 -14.25 10.82
CA MET A 71 -6.87 -13.20 11.78
C MET A 71 -7.32 -11.82 11.33
N HIS A 72 -7.88 -11.72 10.13
CA HIS A 72 -8.23 -10.44 9.51
C HIS A 72 -9.69 -10.45 9.07
N SER A 73 -10.38 -9.34 9.32
CA SER A 73 -11.78 -9.15 8.92
C SER A 73 -11.83 -8.15 7.78
N LYS A 74 -12.55 -8.50 6.70
CA LYS A 74 -12.73 -7.57 5.57
C LYS A 74 -13.34 -6.25 6.02
N SER A 75 -14.34 -6.31 6.91
CA SER A 75 -15.01 -5.11 7.40
C SER A 75 -14.08 -4.23 8.22
N GLU A 76 -13.19 -4.83 9.03
CA GLU A 76 -12.20 -4.07 9.80
C GLU A 76 -11.15 -3.45 8.89
N ILE A 77 -10.69 -4.19 7.88
CA ILE A 77 -9.75 -3.66 6.87
C ILE A 77 -10.37 -2.46 6.17
N LEU A 78 -11.61 -2.59 5.74
CA LEU A 78 -12.30 -1.51 5.04
C LEU A 78 -12.51 -0.29 5.94
N LEU A 79 -12.87 -0.52 7.20
CA LEU A 79 -13.04 0.57 8.16
C LEU A 79 -11.72 1.33 8.37
N TRP A 80 -10.62 0.60 8.55
CA TRP A 80 -9.30 1.21 8.70
C TRP A 80 -8.93 2.01 7.44
N ALA A 81 -9.16 1.44 6.27
CA ALA A 81 -8.84 2.09 5.00
C ALA A 81 -9.65 3.38 4.79
N THR A 82 -10.95 3.35 5.09
CA THR A 82 -11.83 4.49 4.82
C THR A 82 -11.81 5.56 5.91
N SER A 83 -11.42 5.20 7.14
CA SER A 83 -11.39 6.15 8.26
C SER A 83 -10.20 7.09 8.20
N ASN A 84 -9.20 6.79 7.36
CA ASN A 84 -7.96 7.54 7.31
C ASN A 84 -7.74 8.11 5.92
N GLN A 85 -7.08 9.28 5.86
CA GLN A 85 -6.61 9.87 4.60
C GLN A 85 -5.15 9.51 4.43
N TRP A 86 -4.86 8.68 3.44
CA TRP A 86 -3.50 8.20 3.18
C TRP A 86 -2.72 9.27 2.43
N LEU A 87 -1.59 9.70 3.01
CA LEU A 87 -0.82 10.83 2.49
C LEU A 87 0.41 10.37 1.71
N GLN A 88 1.18 9.44 2.26
CA GLN A 88 2.47 9.10 1.69
C GLN A 88 2.95 7.76 2.23
N LEU A 89 3.63 6.99 1.37
CA LEU A 89 4.35 5.78 1.74
C LEU A 89 5.85 6.04 1.64
N GLU A 90 6.58 5.71 2.70
CA GLU A 90 8.03 5.77 2.71
C GLU A 90 8.57 4.36 2.92
N ILE A 91 9.34 3.84 1.96
CA ILE A 91 10.04 2.56 2.12
C ILE A 91 11.37 2.84 2.81
N VAL A 92 11.59 2.23 3.97
CA VAL A 92 12.78 2.45 4.79
C VAL A 92 13.87 1.44 4.45
N LYS A 93 13.51 0.14 4.42
CA LYS A 93 14.48 -0.92 4.15
C LYS A 93 13.80 -2.12 3.53
N VAL A 94 14.44 -2.72 2.53
CA VAL A 94 13.92 -3.88 1.82
C VAL A 94 14.92 -5.01 1.90
N THR A 95 14.44 -6.22 2.20
CA THR A 95 15.17 -7.46 1.98
C THR A 95 14.37 -8.31 0.99
N GLU A 96 14.83 -9.53 0.72
CA GLU A 96 14.12 -10.39 -0.23
C GLU A 96 12.67 -10.64 0.18
N ASN A 97 12.40 -10.80 1.49
CA ASN A 97 11.07 -11.15 1.98
C ASN A 97 10.55 -10.24 3.07
N THR A 98 11.22 -9.10 3.34
CA THR A 98 10.74 -8.13 4.32
C THR A 98 10.77 -6.73 3.74
N VAL A 99 9.85 -5.89 4.22
CA VAL A 99 9.82 -4.46 3.88
C VAL A 99 9.52 -3.69 5.16
N GLU A 100 10.44 -2.80 5.51
CA GLU A 100 10.19 -1.83 6.57
C GLU A 100 9.70 -0.54 5.92
N PHE A 101 8.57 0.00 6.40
CA PHE A 101 7.96 1.17 5.79
C PHE A 101 7.28 2.05 6.82
N LYS A 102 7.03 3.29 6.42
CA LYS A 102 6.20 4.23 7.16
C LYS A 102 5.07 4.69 6.27
N ALA A 103 3.84 4.56 6.75
CA ALA A 103 2.66 5.09 6.08
C ALA A 103 2.18 6.30 6.87
N TYR A 104 2.14 7.45 6.20
CA TYR A 104 1.71 8.72 6.79
C TYR A 104 0.25 8.94 6.45
N PHE A 105 -0.55 9.29 7.45
CA PHE A 105 -1.97 9.49 7.21
C PHE A 105 -2.58 10.48 8.21
N LEU A 106 -3.74 11.00 7.85
CA LEU A 106 -4.59 11.76 8.77
C LEU A 106 -5.68 10.83 9.27
N ASP A 107 -5.85 10.80 10.60
CA ASP A 107 -6.90 9.97 11.18
C ASP A 107 -8.27 10.64 11.07
N SER A 108 -9.31 10.03 11.64
CA SER A 108 -10.68 10.54 11.57
C SER A 108 -10.86 11.90 12.26
N GLN A 109 -9.91 12.27 13.12
CA GLN A 109 -9.88 13.57 13.79
C GLN A 109 -8.94 14.56 13.11
N LEU A 110 -8.49 14.22 11.87
CA LEU A 110 -7.56 15.02 11.06
C LEU A 110 -6.20 15.24 11.74
N GLN A 111 -5.79 14.30 12.57
CA GLN A 111 -4.48 14.32 13.20
C GLN A 111 -3.49 13.49 12.42
N LYS A 112 -2.28 14.00 12.25
CA LYS A 112 -1.21 13.31 11.55
C LYS A 112 -0.74 12.11 12.35
N GLN A 113 -0.68 10.96 11.68
CA GLN A 113 -0.22 9.71 12.27
C GLN A 113 0.80 9.04 11.36
N ILE A 114 1.65 8.21 11.94
CA ILE A 114 2.62 7.41 11.21
C ILE A 114 2.44 5.96 11.62
N HIS A 115 2.16 5.10 10.64
CA HIS A 115 2.16 3.66 10.84
C HIS A 115 3.51 3.13 10.37
N HIS A 116 4.35 2.72 11.31
CA HIS A 116 5.70 2.22 11.04
C HIS A 116 5.73 0.72 11.29
N GLU A 117 6.03 -0.06 10.28
CA GLU A 117 5.93 -1.52 10.34
C GLU A 117 7.09 -2.18 9.61
N LEU A 118 7.53 -3.33 10.14
CA LEU A 118 8.38 -4.27 9.41
C LEU A 118 7.51 -5.45 9.02
N SER A 119 7.17 -5.54 7.73
CA SER A 119 6.30 -6.58 7.20
C SER A 119 7.11 -7.75 6.67
N THR A 120 6.62 -8.96 6.90
CA THR A 120 7.18 -10.19 6.34
C THR A 120 6.25 -10.72 5.26
N PHE A 121 6.85 -11.15 4.15
CA PHE A 121 6.15 -11.63 2.96
C PHE A 121 6.64 -13.04 2.62
N LYS A 122 5.83 -13.78 1.89
CA LYS A 122 6.15 -15.13 1.45
C LYS A 122 5.81 -15.29 -0.01
N LEU A 123 6.74 -15.88 -0.77
CA LEU A 123 6.50 -16.27 -2.16
C LEU A 123 6.01 -17.72 -2.17
N GLU A 124 4.85 -17.95 -2.73
CA GLU A 124 4.26 -19.29 -2.78
C GLU A 124 3.50 -19.47 -4.10
N ASN A 125 3.82 -20.50 -4.83
CA ASN A 125 3.21 -20.80 -6.12
C ASN A 125 3.24 -19.61 -7.08
N GLY A 126 4.36 -18.88 -7.08
CA GLY A 126 4.57 -17.75 -7.99
C GLY A 126 3.92 -16.43 -7.57
N SER A 127 3.31 -16.40 -6.40
CA SER A 127 2.65 -15.18 -5.90
C SER A 127 3.20 -14.78 -4.55
N TRP A 128 3.36 -13.48 -4.35
CA TRP A 128 3.76 -12.92 -3.06
C TRP A 128 2.55 -12.71 -2.17
N PHE A 129 2.70 -13.01 -0.88
CA PHE A 129 1.66 -12.81 0.13
C PHE A 129 2.22 -12.10 1.35
N TYR A 130 1.41 -11.25 1.95
CA TYR A 130 1.69 -10.68 3.26
C TYR A 130 1.43 -11.74 4.34
N VAL A 131 2.37 -11.91 5.26
CA VAL A 131 2.23 -12.88 6.35
C VAL A 131 1.92 -12.16 7.66
N ASP A 132 2.84 -11.34 8.15
CA ASP A 132 2.66 -10.60 9.39
C ASP A 132 3.53 -9.36 9.42
N GLY A 133 3.39 -8.58 10.46
CA GLY A 133 4.19 -7.38 10.66
C GLY A 133 4.50 -7.12 12.11
N LYS A 134 5.64 -6.47 12.32
CA LYS A 134 6.04 -5.94 13.62
C LYS A 134 5.89 -4.43 13.60
N PHE A 135 5.18 -3.90 14.57
CA PHE A 135 4.91 -2.47 14.64
C PHE A 135 5.94 -1.76 15.50
N PHE A 136 6.37 -0.58 15.06
CA PHE A 136 7.27 0.29 15.83
C PHE A 136 6.44 1.38 16.50
N ASN A 137 6.78 1.68 17.73
CA ASN A 137 6.12 2.75 18.48
C ASN A 137 6.83 4.08 18.33
#